data_aa6716790138e02f4213aef314c96ba5
#
_entry.id   aa6716790138e02f4213aef314c96ba5
#
_cell.length_a   1.000
_cell.length_b   1.000
_cell.length_c   1.000
_cell.angle_alpha   90.00
_cell.angle_beta   90.00
_cell.angle_gamma   90.00
#
_symmetry.space_group_name_H-M   'P 1'
#
loop_
_entity.id
_entity.type
_entity.pdbx_description
1 polymer ?
#
loop_
_entity_poly.entity_id
_entity_poly.type
_entity_poly.pdbx_seq_one_letter_code
_entity_poly.pdbx_strand_id
1 'polypeptide(L)'
;MTSYIQANTNGHLHPANEPSLSPLNRGFLYGDSIYEVWRTYDGVIFAWEEHWTRLEASAQALFLSLPGSPSEVLAEIKRTVAAFRLQMPTVQEVYIRLQVTRGSGPLGLDIALAGKPDFVILVQENRLFPQEKFDAGLALSFSELRRNPPEALNPAWKTGNY
;
A
#
# COMPACT_ATOMS: atom_id res chain seq x y z
N MET A 1 18.41 -12.11 8.04
CA MET A 1 18.43 -11.90 6.58
C MET A 1 17.24 -11.06 6.22
N THR A 2 17.42 -9.91 5.56
CA THR A 2 16.34 -9.10 5.04
C THR A 2 15.62 -9.87 3.94
N SER A 3 14.33 -10.12 4.11
CA SER A 3 13.49 -10.78 3.10
C SER A 3 13.46 -9.90 1.84
N TYR A 4 13.59 -10.49 0.65
CA TYR A 4 13.46 -9.76 -0.61
C TYR A 4 12.07 -9.12 -0.73
N ILE A 5 12.01 -7.88 -1.20
CA ILE A 5 10.78 -7.15 -1.51
C ILE A 5 10.86 -6.67 -2.95
N GLN A 6 9.87 -7.05 -3.76
CA GLN A 6 9.71 -6.53 -5.11
C GLN A 6 8.91 -5.24 -5.06
N ALA A 7 9.41 -4.20 -5.70
CA ALA A 7 8.68 -2.96 -5.93
C ALA A 7 8.26 -2.81 -7.39
N ASN A 8 7.20 -2.03 -7.58
CA ASN A 8 6.74 -1.51 -8.86
C ASN A 8 6.35 -0.05 -8.61
N THR A 9 7.14 0.88 -9.13
CA THR A 9 6.87 2.32 -9.02
C THR A 9 6.44 2.84 -10.39
N ASN A 10 5.20 3.28 -10.49
CA ASN A 10 4.63 3.84 -11.74
C ASN A 10 4.83 2.92 -12.97
N GLY A 11 4.70 1.61 -12.79
CA GLY A 11 4.90 0.63 -13.83
C GLY A 11 6.35 0.11 -13.99
N HIS A 12 7.34 0.68 -13.28
CA HIS A 12 8.72 0.21 -13.30
C HIS A 12 8.98 -0.80 -12.19
N LEU A 13 9.36 -2.03 -12.56
CA LEU A 13 9.72 -3.10 -11.62
C LEU A 13 11.17 -2.99 -11.17
N HIS A 14 11.41 -3.01 -9.85
CA HIS A 14 12.76 -2.94 -9.27
C HIS A 14 12.79 -3.56 -7.85
N PRO A 15 13.95 -3.90 -7.29
CA PRO A 15 14.09 -4.22 -5.88
C PRO A 15 13.72 -3.01 -5.00
N ALA A 16 13.03 -3.26 -3.88
CA ALA A 16 12.50 -2.16 -3.04
C ALA A 16 13.58 -1.31 -2.33
N ASN A 17 14.82 -1.74 -2.33
CA ASN A 17 15.95 -0.98 -1.79
C ASN A 17 16.56 0.02 -2.79
N GLU A 18 16.06 0.07 -4.02
CA GLU A 18 16.47 1.06 -5.01
C GLU A 18 15.66 2.36 -4.86
N PRO A 19 16.28 3.56 -5.04
CA PRO A 19 15.55 4.82 -5.06
C PRO A 19 14.53 4.87 -6.20
N SER A 20 13.30 5.27 -5.92
CA SER A 20 12.24 5.24 -6.94
C SER A 20 11.30 6.43 -6.97
N LEU A 21 11.17 7.18 -5.87
CA LEU A 21 10.34 8.38 -5.80
C LEU A 21 11.19 9.63 -5.56
N SER A 22 10.69 10.75 -6.05
CA SER A 22 11.30 12.05 -5.78
C SER A 22 11.21 12.41 -4.29
N PRO A 23 12.23 13.05 -3.68
CA PRO A 23 12.12 13.62 -2.35
C PRO A 23 11.06 14.75 -2.26
N LEU A 24 10.60 15.28 -3.40
CA LEU A 24 9.49 16.23 -3.47
C LEU A 24 8.11 15.54 -3.55
N ASN A 25 8.06 14.22 -3.40
CA ASN A 25 6.78 13.49 -3.38
C ASN A 25 5.94 13.91 -2.16
N ARG A 26 4.69 14.30 -2.40
CA ARG A 26 3.80 14.81 -1.35
C ARG A 26 3.42 13.75 -0.31
N GLY A 27 3.41 12.47 -0.71
CA GLY A 27 3.23 11.37 0.23
C GLY A 27 4.36 11.29 1.26
N PHE A 28 5.60 11.59 0.84
CA PHE A 28 6.77 11.69 1.73
C PHE A 28 6.75 12.97 2.58
N LEU A 29 6.50 14.13 1.93
CA LEU A 29 6.59 15.43 2.62
C LEU A 29 5.44 15.71 3.59
N TYR A 30 4.21 15.31 3.21
CA TYR A 30 2.98 15.74 3.91
C TYR A 30 2.08 14.56 4.32
N GLY A 31 2.47 13.33 4.07
CA GLY A 31 1.59 12.17 4.27
C GLY A 31 0.38 12.15 3.33
N ASP A 32 0.40 12.94 2.23
CA ASP A 32 -0.70 13.08 1.27
C ASP A 32 -0.77 11.85 0.37
N SER A 33 -1.29 10.79 0.95
CA SER A 33 -1.33 9.45 0.36
C SER A 33 -2.40 8.57 0.99
N ILE A 34 -2.83 7.58 0.22
CA ILE A 34 -3.69 6.47 0.66
C ILE A 34 -3.02 5.15 0.33
N TYR A 35 -3.44 4.08 1.01
CA TYR A 35 -2.90 2.75 0.72
C TYR A 35 -3.93 1.65 0.93
N GLU A 36 -3.69 0.52 0.29
CA GLU A 36 -4.36 -0.74 0.56
C GLU A 36 -3.39 -1.89 0.71
N VAL A 37 -3.85 -2.94 1.38
CA VAL A 37 -3.07 -4.14 1.62
C VAL A 37 -3.92 -5.35 1.32
N TRP A 38 -3.39 -6.24 0.50
CA TRP A 38 -3.96 -7.56 0.25
C TRP A 38 -3.00 -8.65 0.71
N ARG A 39 -3.55 -9.81 0.93
CA ARG A 39 -2.81 -11.07 1.10
C ARG A 39 -3.34 -12.08 0.10
N THR A 40 -2.51 -13.06 -0.22
CA THR A 40 -2.99 -14.20 -0.97
C THR A 40 -3.27 -15.36 -0.02
N TYR A 41 -4.21 -16.22 -0.44
CA TYR A 41 -4.49 -17.53 0.13
C TYR A 41 -4.67 -18.49 -1.04
N ASP A 42 -3.92 -19.59 -1.04
CA ASP A 42 -3.80 -20.51 -2.18
C ASP A 42 -3.48 -19.77 -3.50
N GLY A 43 -2.65 -18.72 -3.39
CA GLY A 43 -2.23 -17.88 -4.51
C GLY A 43 -3.28 -16.88 -5.00
N VAL A 44 -4.50 -16.88 -4.43
CA VAL A 44 -5.60 -15.97 -4.80
C VAL A 44 -5.55 -14.70 -3.93
N ILE A 45 -5.66 -13.53 -4.55
CA ILE A 45 -5.76 -12.25 -3.82
C ILE A 45 -7.12 -12.22 -3.11
N PHE A 46 -7.08 -12.15 -1.78
CA PHE A 46 -8.28 -12.20 -0.95
C PHE A 46 -9.01 -10.85 -0.91
N ALA A 47 -10.35 -10.89 -1.03
CA ALA A 47 -11.26 -9.74 -0.88
C ALA A 47 -10.87 -8.53 -1.76
N TRP A 48 -10.55 -8.78 -3.03
CA TRP A 48 -10.11 -7.72 -3.96
C TRP A 48 -11.12 -6.58 -4.05
N GLU A 49 -12.39 -6.91 -4.27
CA GLU A 49 -13.45 -5.94 -4.52
C GLU A 49 -13.72 -5.04 -3.31
N GLU A 50 -13.74 -5.62 -2.11
CA GLU A 50 -13.99 -4.89 -0.86
C GLU A 50 -12.84 -3.92 -0.55
N HIS A 51 -11.60 -4.34 -0.76
CA HIS A 51 -10.43 -3.50 -0.60
C HIS A 51 -10.38 -2.40 -1.65
N TRP A 52 -10.72 -2.71 -2.90
CA TRP A 52 -10.80 -1.73 -3.97
C TRP A 52 -11.85 -0.66 -3.67
N THR A 53 -13.06 -1.06 -3.28
CA THR A 53 -14.14 -0.14 -2.90
C THR A 53 -13.70 0.80 -1.78
N ARG A 54 -12.94 0.29 -0.79
CA ARG A 54 -12.41 1.13 0.29
C ARG A 54 -11.31 2.09 -0.20
N LEU A 55 -10.46 1.66 -1.14
CA LEU A 55 -9.46 2.53 -1.77
C LEU A 55 -10.14 3.67 -2.53
N GLU A 56 -11.18 3.38 -3.32
CA GLU A 56 -11.97 4.39 -4.04
C GLU A 56 -12.62 5.39 -3.07
N ALA A 57 -13.26 4.90 -2.00
CA ALA A 57 -13.85 5.76 -0.98
C ALA A 57 -12.82 6.67 -0.31
N SER A 58 -11.62 6.14 -0.02
CA SER A 58 -10.52 6.94 0.55
C SER A 58 -10.00 7.98 -0.45
N ALA A 59 -9.87 7.62 -1.72
CA ALA A 59 -9.43 8.50 -2.79
C ALA A 59 -10.43 9.66 -3.00
N GLN A 60 -11.73 9.33 -3.06
CA GLN A 60 -12.80 10.30 -3.21
C GLN A 60 -12.82 11.31 -2.06
N ALA A 61 -12.72 10.83 -0.82
CA ALA A 61 -12.72 11.68 0.37
C ALA A 61 -11.56 12.68 0.41
N LEU A 62 -10.41 12.33 -0.17
CA LEU A 62 -9.22 13.18 -0.22
C LEU A 62 -9.04 13.89 -1.57
N PHE A 63 -10.01 13.78 -2.48
CA PHE A 63 -9.88 14.33 -3.85
C PHE A 63 -8.57 13.90 -4.52
N LEU A 64 -8.20 12.62 -4.37
CA LEU A 64 -6.99 12.03 -4.92
C LEU A 64 -7.36 11.13 -6.10
N SER A 65 -6.73 11.34 -7.24
CA SER A 65 -6.93 10.49 -8.42
C SER A 65 -6.23 9.16 -8.26
N LEU A 66 -6.91 8.07 -8.61
CA LEU A 66 -6.29 6.75 -8.69
C LEU A 66 -5.47 6.59 -9.97
N PRO A 67 -4.45 5.72 -9.98
CA PRO A 67 -3.53 5.56 -11.12
C PRO A 67 -4.12 4.87 -12.34
N GLY A 68 -5.33 4.33 -12.22
CA GLY A 68 -6.03 3.62 -13.29
C GLY A 68 -7.31 2.95 -12.80
N SER A 69 -7.96 2.22 -13.69
CA SER A 69 -9.15 1.41 -13.40
C SER A 69 -8.81 0.21 -12.49
N PRO A 70 -9.82 -0.43 -11.86
CA PRO A 70 -9.60 -1.64 -11.06
C PRO A 70 -8.84 -2.74 -11.81
N SER A 71 -9.18 -2.96 -13.08
CA SER A 71 -8.55 -3.99 -13.91
C SER A 71 -7.09 -3.67 -14.24
N GLU A 72 -6.76 -2.41 -14.51
CA GLU A 72 -5.39 -1.98 -14.79
C GLU A 72 -4.51 -2.11 -13.55
N VAL A 73 -4.98 -1.65 -12.40
CA VAL A 73 -4.23 -1.76 -11.14
C VAL A 73 -4.07 -3.24 -10.73
N LEU A 74 -5.11 -4.07 -10.90
CA LEU A 74 -5.00 -5.51 -10.65
C LEU A 74 -3.96 -6.18 -11.57
N ALA A 75 -3.90 -5.77 -12.84
CA ALA A 75 -2.89 -6.27 -13.78
C ALA A 75 -1.47 -5.91 -13.33
N GLU A 76 -1.25 -4.67 -12.88
CA GLU A 76 0.05 -4.23 -12.33
C GLU A 76 0.43 -4.97 -11.04
N ILE A 77 -0.54 -5.24 -10.15
CA ILE A 77 -0.33 -6.06 -8.96
C ILE A 77 0.08 -7.49 -9.36
N LYS A 78 -0.65 -8.13 -10.26
CA LYS A 78 -0.32 -9.48 -10.74
C LYS A 78 1.06 -9.53 -11.40
N ARG A 79 1.42 -8.51 -12.18
CA ARG A 79 2.74 -8.39 -12.80
C ARG A 79 3.86 -8.28 -11.75
N THR A 80 3.61 -7.51 -10.69
CA THR A 80 4.57 -7.34 -9.59
C THR A 80 4.73 -8.63 -8.77
N VAL A 81 3.61 -9.35 -8.51
CA VAL A 81 3.64 -10.68 -7.87
C VAL A 81 4.41 -11.69 -8.71
N ALA A 82 4.21 -11.70 -10.03
CA ALA A 82 4.95 -12.56 -10.93
C ALA A 82 6.47 -12.29 -10.88
N ALA A 83 6.87 -11.02 -10.90
CA ALA A 83 8.28 -10.62 -10.77
C ALA A 83 8.87 -11.05 -9.40
N PHE A 84 8.11 -10.90 -8.31
CA PHE A 84 8.51 -11.38 -6.99
C PHE A 84 8.75 -12.89 -6.99
N ARG A 85 7.85 -13.68 -7.55
CA ARG A 85 7.94 -15.14 -7.60
C ARG A 85 9.14 -15.65 -8.41
N LEU A 86 9.62 -14.89 -9.40
CA LEU A 86 10.86 -15.23 -10.11
C LEU A 86 12.09 -15.16 -9.20
N GLN A 87 12.10 -14.24 -8.24
CA GLN A 87 13.20 -14.08 -7.26
C GLN A 87 13.02 -15.00 -6.05
N MET A 88 11.78 -15.34 -5.70
CA MET A 88 11.42 -16.09 -4.51
C MET A 88 10.47 -17.24 -4.86
N PRO A 89 10.93 -18.25 -5.65
CA PRO A 89 10.07 -19.28 -6.23
C PRO A 89 9.44 -20.24 -5.20
N THR A 90 10.00 -20.31 -3.98
CA THR A 90 9.48 -21.18 -2.90
C THR A 90 8.38 -20.52 -2.06
N VAL A 91 8.20 -19.20 -2.19
CA VAL A 91 7.18 -18.46 -1.45
C VAL A 91 5.81 -18.67 -2.09
N GLN A 92 4.88 -19.24 -1.33
CA GLN A 92 3.50 -19.51 -1.78
C GLN A 92 2.60 -18.29 -1.59
N GLU A 93 2.61 -17.70 -0.39
CA GLU A 93 1.71 -16.63 -0.03
C GLU A 93 2.43 -15.29 0.08
N VAL A 94 1.80 -14.25 -0.45
CA VAL A 94 2.38 -12.90 -0.50
C VAL A 94 1.52 -11.87 0.21
N TYR A 95 2.21 -10.89 0.78
CA TYR A 95 1.66 -9.63 1.26
C TYR A 95 1.89 -8.59 0.17
N ILE A 96 0.83 -7.89 -0.21
CA ILE A 96 0.81 -6.89 -1.28
C ILE A 96 0.38 -5.56 -0.67
N ARG A 97 1.18 -4.51 -0.85
CA ARG A 97 0.81 -3.15 -0.47
C ARG A 97 0.79 -2.26 -1.71
N LEU A 98 -0.32 -1.61 -1.97
CA LEU A 98 -0.43 -0.49 -2.91
C LEU A 98 -0.43 0.81 -2.11
N GLN A 99 0.46 1.74 -2.45
CA GLN A 99 0.47 3.12 -1.96
C GLN A 99 0.21 4.04 -3.14
N VAL A 100 -0.73 4.96 -3.01
CA VAL A 100 -0.99 6.01 -3.99
C VAL A 100 -0.75 7.36 -3.32
N THR A 101 0.07 8.20 -3.93
CA THR A 101 0.34 9.56 -3.45
C THR A 101 -0.23 10.59 -4.42
N ARG A 102 -0.39 11.83 -3.99
CA ARG A 102 -0.80 12.91 -4.89
C ARG A 102 0.28 13.25 -5.94
N GLY A 103 1.46 12.65 -5.87
CA GLY A 103 2.58 12.91 -6.77
C GLY A 103 3.58 13.92 -6.21
N SER A 104 4.44 14.41 -7.07
CA SER A 104 5.52 15.34 -6.74
C SER A 104 5.24 16.72 -7.31
N GLY A 105 5.84 17.75 -6.71
CA GLY A 105 5.72 19.13 -7.17
C GLY A 105 6.58 20.08 -6.34
N PRO A 106 6.51 21.41 -6.63
CA PRO A 106 7.16 22.41 -5.81
C PRO A 106 6.73 22.34 -4.33
N LEU A 107 7.59 22.85 -3.44
CA LEU A 107 7.24 22.95 -2.02
C LEU A 107 6.06 23.92 -1.81
N GLY A 108 5.08 23.51 -1.02
CA GLY A 108 3.89 24.28 -0.70
C GLY A 108 2.69 23.40 -0.37
N LEU A 109 1.73 23.94 0.36
CA LEU A 109 0.56 23.19 0.80
C LEU A 109 -0.56 23.12 -0.24
N ASP A 110 -0.57 24.03 -1.21
CA ASP A 110 -1.57 24.04 -2.27
C ASP A 110 -1.52 22.74 -3.08
N ILE A 111 -2.65 22.05 -3.17
CA ILE A 111 -2.77 20.81 -3.96
C ILE A 111 -2.62 21.03 -5.46
N ALA A 112 -2.85 22.26 -5.95
CA ALA A 112 -2.64 22.60 -7.35
C ALA A 112 -1.17 22.54 -7.78
N LEU A 113 -0.23 22.53 -6.83
CA LEU A 113 1.20 22.33 -7.07
C LEU A 113 1.55 20.86 -7.37
N ALA A 114 0.67 19.93 -7.10
CA ALA A 114 0.90 18.51 -7.35
C ALA A 114 0.88 18.21 -8.85
N GLY A 115 1.82 17.36 -9.28
CA GLY A 115 1.83 16.78 -10.61
C GLY A 115 0.84 15.60 -10.74
N LYS A 116 1.21 14.62 -11.56
CA LYS A 116 0.45 13.37 -11.64
C LYS A 116 0.61 12.55 -10.36
N PRO A 117 -0.43 11.81 -9.92
CA PRO A 117 -0.29 10.85 -8.84
C PRO A 117 0.80 9.82 -9.12
N ASP A 118 1.55 9.47 -8.07
CA ASP A 118 2.48 8.33 -8.12
C ASP A 118 1.87 7.15 -7.39
N PHE A 119 2.20 5.93 -7.85
CA PHE A 119 1.88 4.72 -7.12
C PHE A 119 3.10 3.83 -6.92
N VAL A 120 3.09 3.11 -5.80
CA VAL A 120 4.08 2.07 -5.49
C VAL A 120 3.34 0.81 -5.07
N ILE A 121 3.63 -0.31 -5.73
CA ILE A 121 3.21 -1.64 -5.30
C ILE A 121 4.43 -2.33 -4.69
N LEU A 122 4.29 -2.83 -3.47
CA LEU A 122 5.30 -3.64 -2.80
C LEU A 122 4.76 -5.05 -2.60
N VAL A 123 5.57 -6.04 -2.94
CA VAL A 123 5.24 -7.46 -2.76
C VAL A 123 6.35 -8.13 -1.96
N GLN A 124 5.96 -8.80 -0.89
CA GLN A 124 6.86 -9.59 -0.04
C GLN A 124 6.18 -10.89 0.41
N GLU A 125 6.95 -11.78 1.00
CA GLU A 125 6.44 -12.98 1.66
C GLU A 125 5.41 -12.61 2.74
N ASN A 126 4.25 -13.28 2.71
CA ASN A 126 3.28 -13.21 3.79
C ASN A 126 3.64 -14.22 4.87
N ARG A 127 4.34 -13.79 5.92
CA ARG A 127 4.69 -14.65 7.04
C ARG A 127 3.47 -14.89 7.91
N LEU A 128 3.03 -16.13 7.95
CA LEU A 128 1.98 -16.58 8.85
C LEU A 128 2.52 -16.67 10.28
N PHE A 129 1.66 -16.48 11.26
CA PHE A 129 2.01 -16.76 12.64
C PHE A 129 2.24 -18.27 12.83
N PRO A 130 3.22 -18.67 13.68
CA PRO A 130 3.37 -20.06 14.07
C PRO A 130 2.09 -20.62 14.69
N GLN A 131 1.82 -21.92 14.50
CA GLN A 131 0.60 -22.58 15.02
C GLN A 131 0.43 -22.37 16.54
N GLU A 132 1.54 -22.40 17.30
CA GLU A 132 1.51 -22.18 18.74
C GLU A 132 0.90 -20.83 19.15
N LYS A 133 1.05 -19.79 18.29
CA LYS A 133 0.43 -18.47 18.54
C LYS A 133 -1.05 -18.45 18.21
N PHE A 134 -1.51 -19.28 17.28
CA PHE A 134 -2.96 -19.47 17.07
C PHE A 134 -3.60 -20.18 18.26
N ASP A 135 -2.93 -21.19 18.80
CA ASP A 135 -3.44 -22.00 19.93
C ASP A 135 -3.41 -21.22 21.25
N ALA A 136 -2.32 -20.49 21.51
CA ALA A 136 -2.13 -19.71 22.74
C ALA A 136 -2.79 -18.32 22.71
N GLY A 137 -3.09 -17.79 21.52
CA GLY A 137 -3.53 -16.40 21.33
C GLY A 137 -2.41 -15.38 21.51
N LEU A 138 -2.78 -14.11 21.51
CA LEU A 138 -1.87 -12.98 21.71
C LEU A 138 -2.31 -12.15 22.90
N ALA A 139 -1.34 -11.74 23.73
CA ALA A 139 -1.59 -10.74 24.77
C ALA A 139 -1.79 -9.37 24.11
N LEU A 140 -2.88 -8.69 24.46
CA LEU A 140 -3.20 -7.34 23.99
C LEU A 140 -3.20 -6.38 25.17
N SER A 141 -2.81 -5.13 24.91
CA SER A 141 -2.96 -4.03 25.85
C SER A 141 -3.76 -2.90 25.21
N PHE A 142 -4.52 -2.17 26.02
CA PHE A 142 -5.19 -0.96 25.60
C PHE A 142 -4.25 0.23 25.81
N SER A 143 -4.07 1.05 24.76
CA SER A 143 -3.33 2.30 24.85
C SER A 143 -4.27 3.44 25.24
N GLU A 144 -3.80 4.38 26.06
CA GLU A 144 -4.50 5.63 26.34
C GLU A 144 -4.43 6.63 25.18
N LEU A 145 -3.53 6.39 24.21
CA LEU A 145 -3.42 7.21 23.02
C LEU A 145 -4.69 7.12 22.17
N ARG A 146 -5.26 8.29 21.86
CA ARG A 146 -6.43 8.38 20.99
C ARG A 146 -6.00 8.54 19.55
N ARG A 147 -6.69 7.83 18.67
CA ARG A 147 -6.58 8.07 17.22
C ARG A 147 -7.20 9.42 16.85
N ASN A 148 -6.86 9.91 15.66
CA ASN A 148 -7.50 11.10 15.11
C ASN A 148 -9.03 10.93 15.16
N PRO A 149 -9.77 11.94 15.67
CA PRO A 149 -11.21 11.89 15.63
C PRO A 149 -11.70 12.05 14.16
N PRO A 150 -12.87 11.48 13.82
CA PRO A 150 -13.40 11.52 12.45
C PRO A 150 -13.55 12.94 11.87
N GLU A 151 -13.76 13.93 12.74
CA GLU A 151 -13.91 15.34 12.37
C GLU A 151 -12.57 15.97 11.95
N ALA A 152 -11.44 15.44 12.41
CA ALA A 152 -10.11 15.92 12.02
C ALA A 152 -9.59 15.17 10.79
N LEU A 153 -9.53 13.84 10.88
CA LEU A 153 -9.17 12.97 9.77
C LEU A 153 -9.80 11.59 10.03
N ASN A 154 -10.80 11.24 9.26
CA ASN A 154 -11.54 10.01 9.48
C ASN A 154 -10.62 8.77 9.42
N PRO A 155 -10.46 8.01 10.51
CA PRO A 155 -9.56 6.85 10.56
C PRO A 155 -10.04 5.66 9.70
N ALA A 156 -11.28 5.70 9.16
CA ALA A 156 -11.75 4.73 8.18
C ALA A 156 -11.07 4.91 6.80
N TRP A 157 -10.61 6.13 6.49
CA TRP A 157 -9.79 6.35 5.31
C TRP A 157 -8.38 5.80 5.55
N LYS A 158 -7.89 5.00 4.62
CA LYS A 158 -6.55 4.41 4.75
C LYS A 158 -5.48 5.36 4.24
N THR A 159 -5.29 6.44 4.99
CA THR A 159 -4.24 7.45 4.72
C THR A 159 -2.89 7.03 5.30
N GLY A 160 -1.83 7.75 4.99
CA GLY A 160 -0.53 7.60 5.64
C GLY A 160 -0.45 8.23 7.04
N ASN A 161 -1.51 8.91 7.50
CA ASN A 161 -1.57 9.63 8.77
C ASN A 161 -2.56 8.93 9.73
N TYR A 162 -2.05 8.43 10.86
CA TYR A 162 -2.83 7.75 11.89
C TYR A 162 -2.77 8.50 13.21
#